data_947129be5dde53aead47ff71c544ebe3
#
_entry.id   947129be5dde53aead47ff71c544ebe3
#
_cell.length_a   1.000
_cell.length_b   1.000
_cell.length_c   1.000
_cell.angle_alpha   90.00
_cell.angle_beta   90.00
_cell.angle_gamma   90.00
#
_symmetry.space_group_name_H-M   'P 1'
#
loop_
_entity.id
_entity.type
_entity.pdbx_description
1 polymer ?
#
loop_
_entity_poly.entity_id
_entity_poly.type
_entity_poly.pdbx_seq_one_letter_code
_entity_poly.pdbx_strand_id
1 'polypeptide(L)'
;MIKITNAEVFGWDAAIRGMRNPMNSWNKSDSFLCNVECDEYPERGNHCQRHNYLDYVVGDNDLTLMKKLVKAGSDHAKFMRFIGVTLDITAPLYWWKEWDTYKVGTVANSCSTMHTIANREFMLGDFSHEHLTPAAIATIRTVI
;
A
#
# COMPACT_ATOMS: atom_id res chain seq x y z
N MET A 1 -14.84 5.07 -9.75
CA MET A 1 -13.81 5.65 -8.83
C MET A 1 -12.97 4.53 -8.25
N ILE A 2 -11.64 4.69 -8.13
CA ILE A 2 -10.77 3.71 -7.49
C ILE A 2 -10.76 4.01 -5.98
N LYS A 3 -10.92 2.97 -5.16
CA LYS A 3 -10.86 3.06 -3.71
C LYS A 3 -9.79 2.11 -3.20
N ILE A 4 -8.94 2.58 -2.28
CA ILE A 4 -7.92 1.78 -1.59
C ILE A 4 -8.25 1.80 -0.09
N THR A 5 -8.23 0.61 0.52
CA THR A 5 -8.45 0.42 1.96
C THR A 5 -7.48 -0.64 2.49
N ASN A 6 -7.37 -0.74 3.81
CA ASN A 6 -6.57 -1.75 4.50
C ASN A 6 -5.12 -1.83 3.99
N ALA A 7 -4.51 -0.66 3.73
CA ALA A 7 -3.13 -0.61 3.27
C ALA A 7 -2.18 -0.84 4.45
N GLU A 8 -1.33 -1.85 4.31
CA GLU A 8 -0.29 -2.18 5.27
C GLU A 8 1.05 -2.28 4.58
N VAL A 9 2.11 -1.83 5.24
CA VAL A 9 3.48 -1.90 4.74
C VAL A 9 4.34 -2.65 5.75
N PHE A 10 5.07 -3.65 5.29
CA PHE A 10 5.90 -4.49 6.15
C PHE A 10 7.29 -4.72 5.56
N GLY A 11 8.20 -5.27 6.38
CA GLY A 11 9.56 -5.61 5.94
C GLY A 11 10.58 -4.48 6.08
N TRP A 12 10.22 -3.39 6.74
CA TRP A 12 11.13 -2.25 6.97
C TRP A 12 12.42 -2.63 7.68
N ASP A 13 12.34 -3.43 8.77
CA ASP A 13 13.53 -3.88 9.51
C ASP A 13 14.50 -4.66 8.61
N ALA A 14 13.97 -5.61 7.83
CA ALA A 14 14.78 -6.39 6.90
C ALA A 14 15.41 -5.53 5.79
N ALA A 15 14.65 -4.54 5.28
CA ALA A 15 15.12 -3.61 4.26
C ALA A 15 16.28 -2.74 4.79
N ILE A 16 16.12 -2.15 5.98
CA ILE A 16 17.13 -1.29 6.60
C ILE A 16 18.38 -2.08 6.94
N ARG A 17 18.25 -3.25 7.55
CA ARG A 17 19.37 -4.14 7.80
C ARG A 17 20.07 -4.52 6.50
N GLY A 18 19.31 -4.86 5.45
CA GLY A 18 19.85 -5.22 4.13
C GLY A 18 20.61 -4.09 3.46
N MET A 19 20.16 -2.84 3.53
CA MET A 19 20.86 -1.70 2.92
C MET A 19 22.15 -1.33 3.65
N ARG A 20 22.27 -1.69 4.94
CA ARG A 20 23.46 -1.40 5.76
C ARG A 20 24.50 -2.53 5.76
N ASN A 21 24.11 -3.72 5.29
CA ASN A 21 25.00 -4.89 5.22
C ASN A 21 26.30 -4.63 4.43
N PRO A 22 26.29 -4.02 3.23
CA PRO A 22 27.50 -3.85 2.44
C PRO A 22 28.61 -3.04 3.13
N MET A 23 28.21 -2.14 4.04
CA MET A 23 29.14 -1.25 4.74
C MET A 23 29.28 -1.61 6.22
N ASN A 24 28.70 -2.73 6.67
CA ASN A 24 28.72 -3.18 8.07
C ASN A 24 28.34 -2.04 9.05
N SER A 25 27.32 -1.26 8.69
CA SER A 25 26.98 0.00 9.35
C SER A 25 25.65 -0.05 10.13
N TRP A 26 25.28 -1.20 10.69
CA TRP A 26 24.03 -1.39 11.43
C TRP A 26 23.93 -0.48 12.67
N ASN A 27 25.06 -0.22 13.32
CA ASN A 27 25.15 0.67 14.48
C ASN A 27 24.83 2.13 14.19
N LYS A 28 24.68 2.50 12.89
CA LYS A 28 24.29 3.84 12.45
C LYS A 28 22.80 3.93 12.13
N SER A 29 22.04 2.85 12.30
CA SER A 29 20.59 2.87 12.13
C SER A 29 19.95 3.65 13.27
N ASP A 30 19.01 4.50 12.91
CA ASP A 30 18.17 5.29 13.82
C ASP A 30 16.68 4.97 13.64
N SER A 31 16.40 3.87 12.95
CA SER A 31 15.04 3.34 12.76
C SER A 31 14.69 2.34 13.85
N PHE A 32 13.44 2.28 14.25
CA PHE A 32 12.96 1.41 15.30
C PHE A 32 11.50 1.02 15.14
N LEU A 33 11.09 -0.05 15.80
CA LEU A 33 9.69 -0.42 15.95
C LEU A 33 9.10 0.42 17.10
N CYS A 34 8.08 1.22 16.80
CA CYS A 34 7.39 2.00 17.82
C CYS A 34 6.51 1.07 18.67
N ASN A 35 6.83 0.95 19.95
CA ASN A 35 5.98 0.30 20.93
C ASN A 35 4.99 1.31 21.49
N VAL A 36 3.83 0.86 21.95
CA VAL A 36 2.71 1.70 22.44
C VAL A 36 3.09 2.57 23.66
N GLU A 37 4.21 2.32 24.29
CA GLU A 37 4.77 3.11 25.42
C GLU A 37 5.69 4.23 24.92
N CYS A 38 5.16 5.06 24.01
CA CYS A 38 5.92 6.19 23.42
C CYS A 38 6.07 7.42 24.32
N ASP A 39 5.89 7.32 25.60
CA ASP A 39 6.12 8.43 26.55
C ASP A 39 7.60 8.88 26.62
N GLU A 40 8.50 8.09 26.04
CA GLU A 40 9.95 8.31 26.09
C GLU A 40 10.48 9.30 25.03
N TYR A 41 9.66 9.68 24.01
CA TYR A 41 10.06 10.62 22.95
C TYR A 41 9.00 11.71 22.69
N PRO A 42 8.74 12.61 23.65
CA PRO A 42 7.75 13.69 23.50
C PRO A 42 8.11 14.68 22.38
N GLU A 43 9.38 14.77 22.00
CA GLU A 43 9.85 15.66 20.92
C GLU A 43 9.45 15.17 19.51
N ARG A 44 9.09 13.90 19.36
CA ARG A 44 8.56 13.31 18.14
C ARG A 44 7.02 13.23 18.14
N GLY A 45 6.37 14.00 19.01
CA GLY A 45 5.01 13.93 19.52
C GLY A 45 3.85 13.93 18.52
N ASN A 46 4.09 14.02 17.22
CA ASN A 46 3.01 13.92 16.23
C ASN A 46 2.85 12.52 15.60
N HIS A 47 3.80 11.60 15.83
CA HIS A 47 3.72 10.25 15.28
C HIS A 47 2.88 9.31 16.13
N CYS A 48 2.97 9.39 17.46
CA CYS A 48 2.27 8.45 18.36
C CYS A 48 0.76 8.64 18.42
N GLN A 49 0.22 9.81 18.08
CA GLN A 49 -1.23 10.05 18.06
C GLN A 49 -1.97 9.42 16.86
N ARG A 50 -1.24 8.89 15.87
CA ARG A 50 -1.82 8.28 14.67
C ARG A 50 -1.80 6.75 14.66
N HIS A 51 -1.07 6.15 15.59
CA HIS A 51 -0.77 4.72 15.52
C HIS A 51 -1.58 3.95 16.55
N ASN A 52 -2.56 3.23 16.10
CA ASN A 52 -3.29 2.29 16.95
C ASN A 52 -2.53 0.97 17.16
N TYR A 53 -1.36 0.77 16.52
CA TYR A 53 -0.58 -0.46 16.59
C TYR A 53 0.88 -0.23 16.17
N LEU A 54 1.72 -1.24 16.38
CA LEU A 54 3.14 -1.35 16.13
C LEU A 54 3.58 -0.85 14.74
N ASP A 55 3.86 0.44 14.61
CA ASP A 55 4.39 1.01 13.38
C ASP A 55 5.92 1.11 13.42
N TYR A 56 6.54 0.82 12.29
CA TYR A 56 7.97 0.98 12.12
C TYR A 56 8.30 2.43 11.78
N VAL A 57 9.15 3.06 12.60
CA VAL A 57 9.61 4.44 12.40
C VAL A 57 10.94 4.41 11.67
N VAL A 58 10.96 4.97 10.46
CA VAL A 58 12.20 5.14 9.70
C VAL A 58 12.89 6.42 10.15
N GLY A 59 14.10 6.29 10.69
CA GLY A 59 14.90 7.42 11.14
C GLY A 59 15.51 8.22 9.99
N ASP A 60 15.94 9.45 10.28
CA ASP A 60 16.44 10.40 9.27
C ASP A 60 17.75 9.93 8.62
N ASN A 61 18.63 9.27 9.38
CA ASN A 61 19.87 8.70 8.84
C ASN A 61 19.58 7.57 7.85
N ASP A 62 18.64 6.68 8.20
CA ASP A 62 18.21 5.58 7.34
C ASP A 62 17.49 6.11 6.11
N LEU A 63 16.58 7.06 6.26
CA LEU A 63 15.86 7.67 5.15
C LEU A 63 16.82 8.39 4.17
N THR A 64 17.83 9.07 4.70
CA THR A 64 18.86 9.71 3.89
C THR A 64 19.67 8.69 3.09
N LEU A 65 20.07 7.60 3.73
CA LEU A 65 20.76 6.50 3.06
C LEU A 65 19.89 5.85 1.99
N MET A 66 18.61 5.58 2.28
CA MET A 66 17.65 5.02 1.33
C MET A 66 17.53 5.89 0.07
N LYS A 67 17.32 7.20 0.24
CA LYS A 67 17.24 8.16 -0.86
C LYS A 67 18.52 8.17 -1.72
N LYS A 68 19.69 8.12 -1.09
CA LYS A 68 20.99 8.03 -1.77
C LYS A 68 21.12 6.76 -2.58
N LEU A 69 20.76 5.60 -2.01
CA LEU A 69 20.85 4.30 -2.69
C LEU A 69 19.86 4.20 -3.86
N VAL A 70 18.62 4.70 -3.69
CA VAL A 70 17.63 4.72 -4.78
C VAL A 70 18.13 5.59 -5.94
N LYS A 71 18.69 6.77 -5.64
CA LYS A 71 19.28 7.67 -6.67
C LYS A 71 20.49 7.06 -7.38
N ALA A 72 21.22 6.17 -6.72
CA ALA A 72 22.39 5.50 -7.30
C ALA A 72 22.04 4.39 -8.29
N GLY A 73 20.78 3.97 -8.38
CA GLY A 73 20.28 3.02 -9.36
C GLY A 73 19.74 1.72 -8.78
N SER A 74 19.17 0.87 -9.64
CA SER A 74 18.44 -0.33 -9.27
C SER A 74 19.25 -1.35 -8.47
N ASP A 75 20.56 -1.47 -8.76
CA ASP A 75 21.44 -2.40 -8.06
C ASP A 75 21.69 -2.00 -6.61
N HIS A 76 21.64 -0.69 -6.33
CA HIS A 76 21.76 -0.15 -4.99
C HIS A 76 20.42 -0.12 -4.26
N ALA A 77 19.30 -0.04 -4.99
CA ALA A 77 17.96 0.03 -4.45
C ALA A 77 17.34 -1.34 -4.12
N LYS A 78 18.09 -2.45 -4.25
CA LYS A 78 17.55 -3.82 -4.04
C LYS A 78 17.06 -4.09 -2.62
N PHE A 79 17.41 -3.28 -1.63
CA PHE A 79 16.84 -3.36 -0.28
C PHE A 79 15.31 -3.13 -0.28
N MET A 80 14.78 -2.37 -1.24
CA MET A 80 13.34 -2.14 -1.40
C MET A 80 12.56 -3.43 -1.69
N ARG A 81 13.22 -4.49 -2.19
CA ARG A 81 12.59 -5.78 -2.46
C ARG A 81 12.18 -6.54 -1.19
N PHE A 82 12.64 -6.12 -0.02
CA PHE A 82 12.21 -6.64 1.27
C PHE A 82 10.93 -5.97 1.79
N ILE A 83 10.54 -4.83 1.21
CA ILE A 83 9.33 -4.10 1.59
C ILE A 83 8.15 -4.66 0.82
N GLY A 84 7.17 -5.19 1.54
CA GLY A 84 5.89 -5.62 1.00
C GLY A 84 4.79 -4.62 1.34
N VAL A 85 3.80 -4.54 0.46
CA VAL A 85 2.59 -3.74 0.64
C VAL A 85 1.39 -4.64 0.40
N THR A 86 0.48 -4.70 1.37
CA THR A 86 -0.83 -5.31 1.20
C THR A 86 -1.90 -4.23 1.22
N LEU A 87 -2.90 -4.36 0.37
CA LEU A 87 -3.99 -3.41 0.31
C LEU A 87 -5.21 -4.01 -0.39
N ASP A 88 -6.38 -3.49 -0.03
CA ASP A 88 -7.63 -3.81 -0.73
C ASP A 88 -7.93 -2.72 -1.76
N ILE A 89 -8.19 -3.14 -2.99
CA ILE A 89 -8.52 -2.24 -4.08
C ILE A 89 -9.93 -2.55 -4.59
N THR A 90 -10.79 -1.55 -4.59
CA THR A 90 -12.03 -1.57 -5.35
C THR A 90 -11.85 -0.70 -6.58
N ALA A 91 -11.97 -1.28 -7.76
CA ALA A 91 -11.77 -0.59 -9.03
C ALA A 91 -12.66 -1.16 -10.13
N PRO A 92 -12.95 -0.40 -11.19
CA PRO A 92 -13.66 -0.91 -12.37
C PRO A 92 -12.92 -2.06 -13.04
N LEU A 93 -13.67 -2.95 -13.68
CA LEU A 93 -13.10 -4.15 -14.29
C LEU A 93 -12.03 -3.85 -15.37
N TYR A 94 -12.19 -2.76 -16.12
CA TYR A 94 -11.20 -2.35 -17.13
C TYR A 94 -9.86 -1.96 -16.49
N TRP A 95 -9.86 -1.39 -15.27
CA TRP A 95 -8.65 -1.08 -14.52
C TRP A 95 -7.90 -2.35 -14.11
N TRP A 96 -8.64 -3.38 -13.65
CA TRP A 96 -8.05 -4.67 -13.28
C TRP A 96 -7.39 -5.37 -14.45
N LYS A 97 -7.97 -5.26 -15.67
CA LYS A 97 -7.35 -5.83 -16.87
C LYS A 97 -5.97 -5.24 -17.16
N GLU A 98 -5.79 -3.95 -16.91
CA GLU A 98 -4.48 -3.31 -17.03
C GLU A 98 -3.55 -3.72 -15.87
N TRP A 99 -4.04 -3.70 -14.65
CA TRP A 99 -3.29 -4.10 -13.46
C TRP A 99 -2.74 -5.51 -13.56
N ASP A 100 -3.50 -6.46 -14.09
CA ASP A 100 -3.12 -7.86 -14.25
C ASP A 100 -1.93 -8.07 -15.20
N THR A 101 -1.51 -7.05 -15.94
CA THR A 101 -0.28 -7.09 -16.74
C THR A 101 0.98 -6.97 -15.89
N TYR A 102 0.90 -6.39 -14.69
CA TYR A 102 2.01 -6.18 -13.75
C TYR A 102 2.14 -7.40 -12.81
N LYS A 103 2.72 -8.49 -13.32
CA LYS A 103 2.74 -9.77 -12.60
C LYS A 103 3.97 -9.97 -11.70
N VAL A 104 5.05 -9.23 -11.94
CA VAL A 104 6.30 -9.42 -11.20
C VAL A 104 6.19 -8.80 -9.80
N GLY A 105 6.29 -9.65 -8.78
CA GLY A 105 6.22 -9.21 -7.38
C GLY A 105 4.82 -8.83 -6.91
N THR A 106 3.77 -9.12 -7.70
CA THR A 106 2.38 -8.88 -7.31
C THR A 106 1.61 -10.19 -7.18
N VAL A 107 0.77 -10.27 -6.16
CA VAL A 107 -0.19 -11.37 -5.96
C VAL A 107 -1.56 -10.75 -5.75
N ALA A 108 -2.52 -11.13 -6.56
CA ALA A 108 -3.91 -10.68 -6.44
C ALA A 108 -4.82 -11.84 -6.00
N ASN A 109 -5.70 -11.56 -5.05
CA ASN A 109 -6.79 -12.44 -4.68
C ASN A 109 -8.09 -11.64 -4.78
N SER A 110 -8.98 -12.03 -5.67
CA SER A 110 -10.18 -11.27 -6.01
C SER A 110 -11.46 -11.91 -5.46
N CYS A 111 -12.44 -11.08 -5.20
CA CYS A 111 -13.82 -11.55 -5.00
C CYS A 111 -14.33 -12.17 -6.31
N SER A 112 -14.68 -13.44 -6.26
CA SER A 112 -15.15 -14.17 -7.45
C SER A 112 -16.58 -13.77 -7.83
N THR A 113 -16.76 -13.20 -9.02
CA THR A 113 -18.09 -12.92 -9.57
C THR A 113 -18.91 -14.19 -9.76
N MET A 114 -18.28 -15.32 -10.11
CA MET A 114 -18.97 -16.63 -10.23
C MET A 114 -19.72 -17.04 -8.96
N HIS A 115 -19.18 -16.69 -7.80
CA HIS A 115 -19.76 -17.07 -6.50
C HIS A 115 -20.67 -15.98 -5.92
N THR A 116 -20.54 -14.74 -6.37
CA THR A 116 -21.17 -13.60 -5.70
C THR A 116 -22.17 -12.85 -6.55
N ILE A 117 -22.14 -12.98 -7.88
CA ILE A 117 -22.97 -12.18 -8.79
C ILE A 117 -24.48 -12.39 -8.59
N ALA A 118 -24.88 -13.61 -8.22
CA ALA A 118 -26.29 -13.96 -7.98
C ALA A 118 -26.75 -13.74 -6.53
N ASN A 119 -25.87 -13.31 -5.62
CA ASN A 119 -26.18 -13.23 -4.20
C ASN A 119 -26.78 -11.90 -3.75
N ARG A 120 -26.86 -10.92 -4.65
CA ARG A 120 -27.45 -9.61 -4.37
C ARG A 120 -28.00 -8.97 -5.64
N GLU A 121 -28.91 -8.02 -5.45
CA GLU A 121 -29.38 -7.18 -6.54
C GLU A 121 -28.31 -6.20 -6.98
N PHE A 122 -28.30 -5.86 -8.27
CA PHE A 122 -27.43 -4.83 -8.80
C PHE A 122 -27.90 -3.44 -8.38
N MET A 123 -26.95 -2.56 -8.13
CA MET A 123 -27.19 -1.16 -7.86
C MET A 123 -26.39 -0.27 -8.82
N LEU A 124 -26.81 0.98 -8.99
CA LEU A 124 -26.12 1.93 -9.87
C LEU A 124 -24.62 2.07 -9.52
N GLY A 125 -24.27 1.96 -8.23
CA GLY A 125 -22.88 1.99 -7.78
C GLY A 125 -22.00 0.83 -8.23
N ASP A 126 -22.57 -0.24 -8.78
CA ASP A 126 -21.82 -1.36 -9.37
C ASP A 126 -21.29 -1.04 -10.77
N PHE A 127 -21.72 0.07 -11.35
CA PHE A 127 -21.35 0.52 -12.69
C PHE A 127 -20.52 1.81 -12.61
N SER A 128 -19.57 1.94 -13.53
CA SER A 128 -18.88 3.22 -13.74
C SER A 128 -19.85 4.16 -14.46
N HIS A 129 -20.39 5.13 -13.75
CA HIS A 129 -21.46 6.00 -14.25
C HIS A 129 -21.15 7.50 -14.14
N GLU A 130 -19.97 7.86 -13.65
CA GLU A 130 -19.58 9.24 -13.35
C GLU A 130 -19.57 10.16 -14.57
N HIS A 131 -19.44 9.59 -15.78
CA HIS A 131 -19.38 10.33 -17.05
C HIS A 131 -20.57 10.04 -17.96
N LEU A 132 -21.58 9.32 -17.46
CA LEU A 132 -22.77 9.02 -18.25
C LEU A 132 -23.76 10.19 -18.22
N THR A 133 -24.54 10.33 -19.33
CA THR A 133 -25.63 11.29 -19.40
C THR A 133 -26.76 10.90 -18.45
N PRO A 134 -27.60 11.87 -18.00
CA PRO A 134 -28.77 11.56 -17.18
C PRO A 134 -29.72 10.53 -17.83
N ALA A 135 -29.88 10.56 -19.16
CA ALA A 135 -30.69 9.59 -19.90
C ALA A 135 -30.11 8.17 -19.81
N ALA A 136 -28.79 8.01 -19.95
CA ALA A 136 -28.13 6.71 -19.81
C ALA A 136 -28.27 6.17 -18.39
N ILE A 137 -28.12 7.03 -17.38
CA ILE A 137 -28.31 6.66 -15.94
C ILE A 137 -29.77 6.20 -15.70
N ALA A 138 -30.75 6.91 -16.27
CA ALA A 138 -32.15 6.53 -16.16
C ALA A 138 -32.41 5.14 -16.77
N THR A 139 -31.80 4.85 -17.94
CA THR A 139 -31.90 3.54 -18.59
C THR A 139 -31.30 2.43 -17.71
N ILE A 140 -30.11 2.64 -17.11
CA ILE A 140 -29.52 1.66 -16.21
C ILE A 140 -30.47 1.38 -15.04
N ARG A 141 -31.05 2.41 -14.42
CA ARG A 141 -31.99 2.26 -13.29
C ARG A 141 -33.28 1.50 -13.62
N THR A 142 -33.61 1.38 -14.91
CA THR A 142 -34.79 0.61 -15.32
C THR A 142 -34.49 -0.87 -15.59
N VAL A 143 -33.22 -1.24 -15.69
CA VAL A 143 -32.79 -2.63 -15.96
C VAL A 143 -32.15 -3.31 -14.75
N ILE A 144 -31.80 -2.57 -13.69
CA ILE A 144 -31.33 -3.09 -12.42
C ILE A 144 -32.46 -3.10 -11.40
#